data_d0d4d281964ba5c9dab4765b5ae22d05
#
_entry.id   d0d4d281964ba5c9dab4765b5ae22d05
#
_cell.length_a   1.000
_cell.length_b   1.000
_cell.length_c   1.000
_cell.angle_alpha   90.00
_cell.angle_beta   90.00
_cell.angle_gamma   90.00
#
_symmetry.space_group_name_H-M   'P 1'
#
loop_
_entity.id
_entity.type
_entity.pdbx_description
1 polymer ?
#
loop_
_entity_poly.entity_id
_entity_poly.type
_entity_poly.pdbx_seq_one_letter_code
_entity_poly.pdbx_strand_id
1 'polypeptide(L)'
;MKKSLTLKILSAFLLVSVLCSAASAAVPSVTMLSTKTCPACKQMAKVMREIDATYKGKIATAHIYLENNPDIAKKYNIRYVPTLIFRDADGKEIAQEIGYRSLSEVIDVFAKKGVKI
;
A
#
# COMPACT_ATOMS: atom_id res chain seq x y z
N MET A 1 30.16 -15.65 -53.85
CA MET A 1 28.85 -15.00 -54.00
C MET A 1 27.73 -15.61 -53.19
N LYS A 2 27.97 -16.72 -52.54
CA LYS A 2 26.93 -17.37 -51.71
C LYS A 2 27.09 -17.10 -50.21
N LYS A 3 28.05 -16.26 -49.82
CA LYS A 3 28.39 -16.02 -48.39
C LYS A 3 27.56 -14.88 -47.73
N SER A 4 26.85 -14.11 -48.51
CA SER A 4 26.09 -12.98 -47.95
C SER A 4 24.69 -13.34 -47.48
N LEU A 5 24.18 -14.50 -47.88
CA LEU A 5 22.82 -14.93 -47.53
C LEU A 5 22.75 -15.55 -46.15
N THR A 6 23.82 -16.19 -45.72
CA THR A 6 23.88 -16.85 -44.41
C THR A 6 24.06 -15.85 -43.26
N LEU A 7 24.62 -14.70 -43.54
CA LEU A 7 24.83 -13.67 -42.52
C LEU A 7 23.55 -12.89 -42.16
N LYS A 8 22.58 -12.89 -43.06
CA LYS A 8 21.30 -12.18 -42.86
C LYS A 8 20.30 -12.97 -42.02
N ILE A 9 20.52 -14.26 -41.91
CA ILE A 9 19.59 -15.13 -41.13
C ILE A 9 19.96 -15.14 -39.63
N LEU A 10 21.22 -14.87 -39.30
CA LEU A 10 21.65 -14.81 -37.90
C LEU A 10 21.23 -13.53 -37.19
N SER A 11 20.85 -12.49 -37.91
CA SER A 11 20.48 -11.21 -37.31
C SER A 11 19.03 -11.12 -36.87
N ALA A 12 18.20 -12.09 -37.23
CA ALA A 12 16.77 -12.08 -36.91
C ALA A 12 16.43 -12.82 -35.61
N PHE A 13 17.42 -13.39 -34.93
CA PHE A 13 17.18 -14.18 -33.73
C PHE A 13 17.57 -13.46 -32.44
N LEU A 14 17.80 -12.16 -32.54
CA LEU A 14 18.12 -11.37 -31.37
C LEU A 14 16.90 -10.56 -30.95
N LEU A 15 16.52 -10.74 -29.69
CA LEU A 15 15.70 -9.85 -28.92
C LEU A 15 14.19 -10.08 -28.96
N VAL A 16 13.79 -11.23 -28.48
CA VAL A 16 12.63 -11.24 -27.61
C VAL A 16 13.14 -11.48 -26.18
N SER A 17 13.84 -10.52 -25.63
CA SER A 17 13.88 -10.39 -24.18
C SER A 17 12.50 -9.92 -23.75
N VAL A 18 11.63 -10.87 -23.50
CA VAL A 18 10.41 -10.66 -22.74
C VAL A 18 10.86 -10.13 -21.39
N LEU A 19 10.87 -8.82 -21.24
CA LEU A 19 10.83 -8.17 -19.95
C LEU A 19 9.50 -8.61 -19.31
N CYS A 20 9.55 -9.73 -18.63
CA CYS A 20 8.51 -10.10 -17.68
C CYS A 20 8.68 -9.13 -16.50
N SER A 21 8.19 -7.91 -16.66
CA SER A 21 7.86 -7.05 -15.53
C SER A 21 6.82 -7.79 -14.74
N ALA A 22 7.25 -8.41 -13.64
CA ALA A 22 6.32 -8.83 -12.62
C ALA A 22 5.66 -7.54 -12.10
N ALA A 23 4.55 -7.14 -12.70
CA ALA A 23 3.72 -6.08 -12.18
C ALA A 23 3.16 -6.59 -10.86
N SER A 24 3.77 -6.13 -9.75
CA SER A 24 3.16 -6.24 -8.44
C SER A 24 1.82 -5.53 -8.53
N ALA A 25 0.72 -6.27 -8.34
CA ALA A 25 -0.61 -5.69 -8.35
C ALA A 25 -0.69 -4.62 -7.26
N ALA A 26 -0.87 -3.36 -7.66
CA ALA A 26 -1.05 -2.25 -6.74
C ALA A 26 -2.39 -2.41 -6.01
N VAL A 27 -2.38 -2.32 -4.70
CA VAL A 27 -3.57 -2.42 -3.85
C VAL A 27 -3.71 -1.18 -2.98
N PRO A 28 -4.94 -0.79 -2.61
CA PRO A 28 -5.15 0.27 -1.64
C PRO A 28 -4.51 -0.09 -0.29
N SER A 29 -4.22 0.91 0.51
CA SER A 29 -3.55 0.72 1.79
C SER A 29 -4.12 1.58 2.90
N VAL A 30 -3.97 1.12 4.13
CA VAL A 30 -4.20 1.89 5.34
C VAL A 30 -2.95 1.83 6.22
N THR A 31 -2.48 3.00 6.63
CA THR A 31 -1.34 3.14 7.53
C THR A 31 -1.80 3.68 8.87
N MET A 32 -1.48 3.00 9.95
CA MET A 32 -1.74 3.48 11.30
C MET A 32 -0.51 4.18 11.87
N LEU A 33 -0.68 5.42 12.27
CA LEU A 33 0.31 6.17 13.03
C LEU A 33 -0.07 6.13 14.51
N SER A 34 0.85 5.69 15.34
CA SER A 34 0.58 5.44 16.76
C SER A 34 1.76 5.78 17.66
N THR A 35 1.54 5.70 18.96
CA THR A 35 2.57 5.75 19.99
C THR A 35 2.55 4.46 20.82
N LYS A 36 3.66 4.15 21.49
CA LYS A 36 3.80 2.88 22.24
C LYS A 36 2.88 2.80 23.47
N THR A 37 2.49 3.94 24.02
CA THR A 37 1.70 4.03 25.25
C THR A 37 0.21 4.32 25.04
N CYS A 38 -0.26 4.25 23.82
CA CYS A 38 -1.64 4.60 23.46
C CYS A 38 -2.57 3.38 23.56
N PRO A 39 -3.54 3.35 24.50
CA PRO A 39 -4.51 2.24 24.61
C PRO A 39 -5.39 2.07 23.38
N ALA A 40 -5.89 3.18 22.82
CA ALA A 40 -6.70 3.15 21.61
C ALA A 40 -5.93 2.62 20.40
N CYS A 41 -4.62 2.88 20.33
CA CYS A 41 -3.74 2.34 19.30
C CYS A 41 -3.60 0.82 19.41
N LYS A 42 -3.58 0.27 20.61
CA LYS A 42 -3.58 -1.18 20.85
C LYS A 42 -4.86 -1.84 20.33
N GLN A 43 -6.00 -1.20 20.54
CA GLN A 43 -7.29 -1.66 19.99
C GLN A 43 -7.29 -1.59 18.47
N MET A 44 -6.80 -0.49 17.91
CA MET A 44 -6.71 -0.33 16.46
C MET A 44 -5.74 -1.34 15.82
N ALA A 45 -4.65 -1.69 16.50
CA ALA A 45 -3.72 -2.71 16.02
C ALA A 45 -4.38 -4.08 15.84
N LYS A 46 -5.39 -4.42 16.65
CA LYS A 46 -6.17 -5.64 16.46
C LYS A 46 -6.98 -5.59 15.17
N VAL A 47 -7.60 -4.45 14.88
CA VAL A 47 -8.33 -4.24 13.62
C VAL A 47 -7.38 -4.31 12.43
N MET A 48 -6.19 -3.75 12.52
CA MET A 48 -5.18 -3.84 11.45
C MET A 48 -4.80 -5.30 11.15
N ARG A 49 -4.63 -6.13 12.16
CA ARG A 49 -4.39 -7.57 11.97
C ARG A 49 -5.59 -8.29 11.36
N GLU A 50 -6.79 -7.89 11.73
CA GLU A 50 -8.03 -8.43 11.17
C GLU A 50 -8.16 -8.07 9.68
N ILE A 51 -7.77 -6.86 9.28
CA ILE A 51 -7.69 -6.46 7.88
C ILE A 51 -6.70 -7.34 7.13
N ASP A 52 -5.51 -7.54 7.68
CA ASP A 52 -4.49 -8.42 7.07
C ASP A 52 -5.00 -9.85 6.85
N ALA A 53 -5.75 -10.38 7.80
CA ALA A 53 -6.28 -11.73 7.72
C ALA A 53 -7.45 -11.84 6.73
N THR A 54 -8.38 -10.87 6.77
CA THR A 54 -9.64 -10.90 6.00
C THR A 54 -9.46 -10.42 4.56
N TYR A 55 -8.62 -9.42 4.35
CA TYR A 55 -8.40 -8.76 3.06
C TYR A 55 -6.97 -8.96 2.52
N LYS A 56 -6.37 -10.08 2.85
CA LYS A 56 -5.02 -10.44 2.38
C LYS A 56 -4.91 -10.32 0.87
N GLY A 57 -3.93 -9.53 0.41
CA GLY A 57 -3.72 -9.27 -1.01
C GLY A 57 -4.69 -8.25 -1.64
N LYS A 58 -5.66 -7.73 -0.87
CA LYS A 58 -6.63 -6.72 -1.32
C LYS A 58 -6.42 -5.36 -0.67
N ILE A 59 -5.96 -5.33 0.57
CA ILE A 59 -5.59 -4.12 1.31
C ILE A 59 -4.23 -4.35 1.94
N ALA A 60 -3.29 -3.45 1.70
CA ALA A 60 -2.02 -3.43 2.41
C ALA A 60 -2.16 -2.63 3.71
N THR A 61 -1.54 -3.11 4.77
CA THR A 61 -1.50 -2.40 6.05
C THR A 61 -0.08 -2.05 6.43
N ALA A 62 0.08 -0.94 7.14
CA ALA A 62 1.35 -0.54 7.74
C ALA A 62 1.11 0.08 9.11
N HIS A 63 2.05 -0.11 10.00
CA HIS A 63 2.02 0.45 11.35
C HIS A 63 3.32 1.20 11.61
N ILE A 64 3.22 2.47 11.95
CA ILE A 64 4.35 3.35 12.20
C ILE A 64 4.25 3.93 13.60
N TYR A 65 5.29 3.74 14.40
CA TYR A 65 5.44 4.39 15.68
C TYR A 65 6.09 5.76 15.51
N LEU A 66 5.41 6.80 15.98
CA LEU A 66 5.87 8.19 15.82
C LEU A 66 7.13 8.49 16.63
N GLU A 67 7.37 7.78 17.74
CA GLU A 67 8.60 7.92 18.51
C GLU A 67 9.84 7.57 17.69
N ASN A 68 9.70 6.63 16.77
CA ASN A 68 10.79 6.20 15.89
C ASN A 68 10.86 7.02 14.59
N ASN A 69 9.83 7.82 14.31
CA ASN A 69 9.67 8.53 13.05
C ASN A 69 9.10 9.94 13.25
N PRO A 70 9.81 10.83 13.96
CA PRO A 70 9.29 12.15 14.31
C PRO A 70 8.98 13.03 13.10
N ASP A 71 9.67 12.83 11.98
CA ASP A 71 9.43 13.59 10.75
C ASP A 71 8.05 13.29 10.13
N ILE A 72 7.53 12.09 10.32
CA ILE A 72 6.21 11.70 9.85
C ILE A 72 5.12 12.48 10.59
N ALA A 73 5.27 12.66 11.89
CA ALA A 73 4.34 13.47 12.69
C ALA A 73 4.23 14.90 12.16
N LYS A 74 5.35 15.48 11.77
CA LYS A 74 5.40 16.83 11.17
C LYS A 74 4.79 16.85 9.77
N LYS A 75 5.18 15.90 8.92
CA LYS A 75 4.72 15.79 7.54
C LYS A 75 3.20 15.73 7.43
N TYR A 76 2.56 14.94 8.29
CA TYR A 76 1.10 14.74 8.30
C TYR A 76 0.37 15.61 9.32
N ASN A 77 1.09 16.51 10.02
CA ASN A 77 0.52 17.36 11.07
C ASN A 77 -0.28 16.55 12.12
N ILE A 78 0.33 15.47 12.61
CA ILE A 78 -0.32 14.53 13.53
C ILE A 78 -0.39 15.16 14.92
N ARG A 79 -1.61 15.28 15.44
CA ARG A 79 -1.91 15.82 16.78
C ARG A 79 -2.51 14.78 17.71
N TYR A 80 -3.11 13.75 17.17
CA TYR A 80 -3.80 12.70 17.90
C TYR A 80 -3.41 11.33 17.35
N VAL A 81 -3.43 10.32 18.21
CA VAL A 81 -3.19 8.92 17.85
C VAL A 81 -4.33 8.04 18.36
N PRO A 82 -4.68 6.97 17.67
CA PRO A 82 -4.17 6.59 16.36
C PRO A 82 -4.68 7.52 15.25
N THR A 83 -3.85 7.78 14.25
CA THR A 83 -4.28 8.40 13.00
C THR A 83 -4.13 7.39 11.87
N LEU A 84 -5.16 7.23 11.07
CA LEU A 84 -5.20 6.32 9.93
C LEU A 84 -5.08 7.10 8.64
N ILE A 85 -4.12 6.73 7.81
CA ILE A 85 -3.93 7.33 6.48
C ILE A 85 -4.33 6.28 5.45
N PHE A 86 -5.30 6.64 4.63
CA PHE A 86 -5.84 5.80 3.56
C PHE A 86 -5.26 6.23 2.22
N ARG A 87 -4.81 5.25 1.43
CA ARG A 87 -4.32 5.49 0.07
C ARG A 87 -5.03 4.56 -0.90
N ASP A 88 -5.25 5.06 -2.12
CA ASP A 88 -5.73 4.22 -3.21
C ASP A 88 -4.63 3.31 -3.77
N ALA A 89 -4.97 2.51 -4.77
CA ALA A 89 -4.03 1.59 -5.41
C ALA A 89 -2.85 2.29 -6.10
N ASP A 90 -2.98 3.57 -6.44
CA ASP A 90 -1.92 4.39 -7.04
C ASP A 90 -1.00 5.03 -5.98
N GLY A 91 -1.29 4.81 -4.70
CA GLY A 91 -0.53 5.38 -3.59
C GLY A 91 -0.94 6.80 -3.22
N LYS A 92 -2.00 7.33 -3.82
CA LYS A 92 -2.54 8.66 -3.50
C LYS A 92 -3.31 8.62 -2.19
N GLU A 93 -3.02 9.57 -1.30
CA GLU A 93 -3.79 9.75 -0.07
C GLU A 93 -5.23 10.19 -0.39
N ILE A 94 -6.19 9.44 0.11
CA ILE A 94 -7.62 9.68 -0.14
C ILE A 94 -8.39 10.08 1.13
N ALA A 95 -7.88 9.74 2.31
CA ALA A 95 -8.49 10.12 3.59
C ALA A 95 -7.48 10.05 4.72
N GLN A 96 -7.74 10.82 5.77
CA GLN A 96 -7.05 10.78 7.04
C GLN A 96 -8.10 10.76 8.16
N GLU A 97 -8.10 9.70 8.96
CA GLU A 97 -9.07 9.51 10.04
C GLU A 97 -8.37 9.47 11.39
N ILE A 98 -8.96 10.11 12.38
CA ILE A 98 -8.42 10.17 13.74
C ILE A 98 -9.23 9.24 14.64
N GLY A 99 -8.52 8.47 15.47
CA GLY A 99 -9.10 7.59 16.46
C GLY A 99 -9.37 6.19 15.96
N TYR A 100 -9.88 5.37 16.87
CA TYR A 100 -10.25 3.99 16.59
C TYR A 100 -11.34 3.90 15.53
N ARG A 101 -11.20 2.92 14.64
CA ARG A 101 -12.21 2.54 13.65
C ARG A 101 -12.38 1.02 13.66
N SER A 102 -13.59 0.55 13.61
CA SER A 102 -13.88 -0.87 13.41
C SER A 102 -13.51 -1.31 11.99
N LEU A 103 -13.43 -2.62 11.78
CA LEU A 103 -13.17 -3.17 10.44
C LEU A 103 -14.17 -2.64 9.40
N SER A 104 -15.47 -2.66 9.73
CA SER A 104 -16.52 -2.16 8.83
C SER A 104 -16.38 -0.68 8.52
N GLU A 105 -15.99 0.13 9.49
CA GLU A 105 -15.74 1.57 9.29
C GLU A 105 -14.52 1.82 8.39
N VAL A 106 -13.47 1.04 8.53
CA VAL A 106 -12.30 1.12 7.63
C VAL A 106 -12.70 0.81 6.20
N ILE A 107 -13.43 -0.26 5.98
CA ILE A 107 -13.92 -0.63 4.64
C ILE A 107 -14.87 0.43 4.08
N ASP A 108 -15.70 1.01 4.93
CA ASP A 108 -16.63 2.07 4.54
C ASP A 108 -15.90 3.35 4.07
N VAL A 109 -14.76 3.70 4.67
CA VAL A 109 -13.93 4.81 4.19
C VAL A 109 -13.48 4.57 2.75
N PHE A 110 -12.98 3.39 2.43
CA PHE A 110 -12.60 3.05 1.06
C PHE A 110 -13.80 3.13 0.10
N ALA A 111 -14.94 2.58 0.50
CA ALA A 111 -16.16 2.61 -0.31
C ALA A 111 -16.63 4.03 -0.61
N LYS A 112 -16.65 4.91 0.39
CA LYS A 112 -17.03 6.33 0.24
C LYS A 112 -16.08 7.10 -0.66
N LYS A 113 -14.83 6.68 -0.79
CA LYS A 113 -13.84 7.28 -1.67
C LYS A 113 -13.80 6.64 -3.06
N GLY A 114 -14.73 5.74 -3.36
CA GLY A 114 -14.82 5.09 -4.66
C GLY A 114 -13.78 3.98 -4.89
N VAL A 115 -13.13 3.50 -3.83
CA VAL A 115 -12.15 2.41 -3.90
C VAL A 115 -12.88 1.09 -3.70
N LYS A 116 -12.80 0.22 -4.69
CA LYS A 116 -13.34 -1.15 -4.59
C LYS A 116 -12.34 -2.07 -3.91
N ILE A 117 -12.83 -2.81 -2.95
CA ILE A 117 -12.06 -3.82 -2.25
C ILE A 117 -12.48 -5.21 -2.70
#